data_d272099152a9bc1c0858145380bf4c7d
#
_entry.id   d272099152a9bc1c0858145380bf4c7d
#
_cell.length_a   1.000
_cell.length_b   1.000
_cell.length_c   1.000
_cell.angle_alpha   90.00
_cell.angle_beta   90.00
_cell.angle_gamma   90.00
#
_symmetry.space_group_name_H-M   'P 1'
#
loop_
_entity.id
_entity.type
_entity.pdbx_description
1 polymer ?
#
loop_
_entity_poly.entity_id
_entity_poly.type
_entity_poly.pdbx_seq_one_letter_code
_entity_poly.pdbx_strand_id
1 'polypeptide(L)'
;VSVISLVAVDPVIASSYDRSGRTGGPRSELIPLTRLGKAGIAVPEAAQALLNLHKAVQAAGGDFRVTELHRDVKVQQKAREKYDTWVRAGKPSPSSPVFSSKTMKAAFVALPGRSFHNAGRAIDIHVGALKFPGVSSDKQLDKFWDIATSCGWSPVIRSPDESASESWHFDFYGELSGVHKRLGYEETAKCGAILVGHSGDCQTFAHTVQALLQRAGFDIGKIDGVIGPRTSGALATALGVNASEAGRIISAKEVSVYPKILALPAK
;
A
#
# COMPACT_ATOMS: atom_id res chain seq x y z
N VAL A 1 -16.33 0.69 7.15
CA VAL A 1 -15.82 1.10 8.47
C VAL A 1 -14.34 0.76 8.49
N SER A 2 -13.49 1.75 8.77
CA SER A 2 -12.05 1.54 8.99
C SER A 2 -11.84 0.82 10.33
N VAL A 3 -10.95 -0.16 10.35
CA VAL A 3 -10.55 -0.89 11.56
C VAL A 3 -9.18 -0.42 12.05
N ILE A 4 -8.31 -0.07 11.11
CA ILE A 4 -6.99 0.51 11.37
C ILE A 4 -7.00 1.95 10.87
N SER A 5 -6.69 2.90 11.75
CA SER A 5 -6.58 4.32 11.38
C SER A 5 -5.25 4.61 10.71
N LEU A 6 -5.28 5.38 9.63
CA LEU A 6 -4.08 5.95 9.04
C LEU A 6 -3.57 7.10 9.91
N VAL A 7 -2.26 7.21 10.07
CA VAL A 7 -1.58 8.26 10.85
C VAL A 7 -0.74 9.13 9.93
N ALA A 8 -0.55 10.40 10.32
CA ALA A 8 0.34 11.30 9.60
C ALA A 8 1.79 10.82 9.71
N VAL A 9 2.50 10.83 8.59
CA VAL A 9 3.96 10.68 8.54
C VAL A 9 4.59 12.06 8.69
N ASP A 10 5.72 12.12 9.40
CA ASP A 10 6.47 13.37 9.59
C ASP A 10 6.68 14.08 8.23
N PRO A 11 6.28 15.35 8.09
CA PRO A 11 6.42 16.10 6.84
C PRO A 11 7.86 16.22 6.32
N VAL A 12 8.86 16.11 7.20
CA VAL A 12 10.28 16.07 6.80
C VAL A 12 10.59 14.81 6.01
N ILE A 13 9.98 13.67 6.38
CA ILE A 13 10.12 12.38 5.70
C ILE A 13 9.17 12.33 4.49
N ALA A 14 7.88 12.67 4.70
CA ALA A 14 6.86 12.71 3.66
C ALA A 14 6.96 13.98 2.83
N SER A 15 8.09 14.19 2.14
CA SER A 15 8.36 15.35 1.29
C SER A 15 9.00 14.95 -0.04
N SER A 16 8.77 15.77 -1.06
CA SER A 16 9.33 15.57 -2.40
C SER A 16 9.54 16.92 -3.09
N TYR A 17 10.13 16.89 -4.28
CA TYR A 17 10.21 18.09 -5.13
C TYR A 17 8.92 18.30 -5.92
N ASP A 18 8.50 19.55 -6.08
CA ASP A 18 7.41 19.88 -7.00
C ASP A 18 7.89 19.82 -8.45
N ARG A 19 7.66 18.68 -9.10
CA ARG A 19 7.96 18.52 -10.52
C ARG A 19 6.96 19.21 -11.45
N SER A 20 5.79 19.56 -10.93
CA SER A 20 4.72 20.18 -11.73
C SER A 20 4.83 21.70 -11.81
N GLY A 21 5.66 22.33 -10.99
CA GLY A 21 5.76 23.78 -10.87
C GLY A 21 4.52 24.45 -10.26
N ARG A 22 3.56 23.66 -9.75
CA ARG A 22 2.27 24.18 -9.25
C ARG A 22 2.38 25.02 -8.01
N THR A 23 3.43 24.85 -7.21
CA THR A 23 3.65 25.61 -5.98
C THR A 23 4.44 26.89 -6.19
N GLY A 24 4.99 27.12 -7.39
CA GLY A 24 5.79 28.30 -7.72
C GLY A 24 7.17 28.39 -7.05
N GLY A 25 7.54 27.37 -6.26
CA GLY A 25 8.85 27.32 -5.59
C GLY A 25 9.96 26.76 -6.50
N PRO A 26 11.25 26.91 -6.08
CA PRO A 26 12.37 26.30 -6.77
C PRO A 26 12.21 24.77 -6.83
N ARG A 27 12.51 24.15 -7.97
CA ARG A 27 12.43 22.68 -8.14
C ARG A 27 13.36 21.91 -7.19
N SER A 28 14.34 22.56 -6.60
CA SER A 28 15.25 22.01 -5.59
C SER A 28 14.71 22.08 -4.17
N GLU A 29 13.62 22.82 -3.92
CA GLU A 29 13.02 22.94 -2.60
C GLU A 29 12.18 21.70 -2.29
N LEU A 30 12.34 21.18 -1.07
CA LEU A 30 11.52 20.08 -0.56
C LEU A 30 10.16 20.61 -0.09
N ILE A 31 9.12 20.00 -0.60
CA ILE A 31 7.75 20.35 -0.31
C ILE A 31 7.04 19.15 0.31
N PRO A 32 6.36 19.30 1.45
CA PRO A 32 5.56 18.21 2.02
C PRO A 32 4.55 17.67 1.00
N LEU A 33 4.34 16.35 0.98
CA LEU A 33 3.41 15.69 0.05
C LEU A 33 2.01 16.31 0.10
N THR A 34 1.56 16.75 1.27
CA THR A 34 0.26 17.41 1.46
C THR A 34 0.14 18.72 0.67
N ARG A 35 1.21 19.50 0.54
CA ARG A 35 1.24 20.71 -0.30
C ARG A 35 1.25 20.38 -1.80
N LEU A 36 1.69 19.18 -2.17
CA LEU A 36 1.62 18.64 -3.54
C LEU A 36 0.26 17.98 -3.85
N GLY A 37 -0.71 18.07 -2.94
CA GLY A 37 -2.03 17.44 -3.09
C GLY A 37 -2.02 15.92 -2.92
N LYS A 38 -1.01 15.37 -2.23
CA LYS A 38 -0.87 13.94 -1.92
C LYS A 38 -1.03 13.71 -0.43
N ALA A 39 -1.52 12.53 -0.04
CA ALA A 39 -1.67 12.18 1.36
C ALA A 39 -0.34 11.74 1.96
N GLY A 40 0.12 12.46 2.99
CA GLY A 40 1.30 12.11 3.79
C GLY A 40 0.93 11.21 4.98
N ILE A 41 0.17 10.13 4.74
CA ILE A 41 -0.34 9.23 5.77
C ILE A 41 -0.03 7.78 5.45
N ALA A 42 0.07 6.93 6.49
CA ALA A 42 0.30 5.48 6.38
C ALA A 42 -0.37 4.76 7.56
N VAL A 43 -0.41 3.43 7.56
CA VAL A 43 -0.75 2.67 8.78
C VAL A 43 0.35 2.86 9.84
N PRO A 44 0.05 2.79 11.15
CA PRO A 44 1.02 3.08 12.21
C PRO A 44 2.34 2.31 12.07
N GLU A 45 2.27 1.01 11.79
CA GLU A 45 3.48 0.18 11.63
C GLU A 45 4.32 0.55 10.40
N ALA A 46 3.69 0.91 9.26
CA ALA A 46 4.40 1.38 8.08
C ALA A 46 5.00 2.78 8.28
N ALA A 47 4.31 3.67 9.00
CA ALA A 47 4.84 4.97 9.39
C ALA A 47 6.09 4.82 10.28
N GLN A 48 6.06 3.89 11.24
CA GLN A 48 7.23 3.59 12.07
C GLN A 48 8.38 2.96 11.27
N ALA A 49 8.07 2.02 10.36
CA ALA A 49 9.08 1.43 9.47
C ALA A 49 9.71 2.47 8.54
N LEU A 50 8.93 3.46 8.07
CA LEU A 50 9.45 4.56 7.26
C LEU A 50 10.35 5.50 8.07
N LEU A 51 10.02 5.77 9.33
CA LEU A 51 10.90 6.50 10.24
C LEU A 51 12.22 5.74 10.48
N ASN A 52 12.16 4.41 10.64
CA ASN A 52 13.34 3.58 10.79
C ASN A 52 14.20 3.58 9.51
N LEU A 53 13.58 3.47 8.34
CA LEU A 53 14.25 3.59 7.05
C LEU A 53 14.94 4.95 6.90
N HIS A 54 14.24 6.05 7.23
CA HIS A 54 14.82 7.38 7.17
C HIS A 54 16.08 7.50 8.05
N LYS A 55 15.99 7.04 9.30
CA LYS A 55 17.13 7.03 10.24
C LYS A 55 18.30 6.18 9.72
N ALA A 56 18.02 5.00 9.15
CA ALA A 56 19.05 4.11 8.61
C ALA A 56 19.75 4.72 7.39
N VAL A 57 19.00 5.36 6.49
CA VAL A 57 19.57 6.09 5.35
C VAL A 57 20.44 7.25 5.82
N GLN A 58 19.97 8.04 6.81
CA GLN A 58 20.75 9.15 7.40
C GLN A 58 22.03 8.64 8.07
N ALA A 59 21.96 7.52 8.81
CA ALA A 59 23.13 6.90 9.44
C ALA A 59 24.16 6.42 8.41
N ALA A 60 23.74 6.06 7.20
CA ALA A 60 24.60 5.75 6.06
C ALA A 60 25.12 7.02 5.32
N GLY A 61 24.84 8.21 5.84
CA GLY A 61 25.17 9.50 5.22
C GLY A 61 24.35 9.80 3.96
N GLY A 62 23.29 9.02 3.71
CA GLY A 62 22.47 9.12 2.52
C GLY A 62 21.25 10.02 2.66
N ASP A 63 20.54 10.16 1.56
CA ASP A 63 19.27 10.89 1.49
C ASP A 63 18.35 10.28 0.43
N PHE A 64 17.04 10.37 0.65
CA PHE A 64 16.01 9.95 -0.31
C PHE A 64 14.77 10.82 -0.22
N ARG A 65 13.92 10.75 -1.22
CA ARG A 65 12.68 11.53 -1.30
C ARG A 65 11.50 10.63 -1.59
N VAL A 66 10.48 10.73 -0.74
CA VAL A 66 9.20 10.04 -0.94
C VAL A 66 8.36 10.85 -1.93
N THR A 67 7.85 10.21 -2.95
CA THR A 67 7.00 10.85 -3.96
C THR A 67 5.52 10.48 -3.81
N GLU A 68 5.20 9.38 -3.14
CA GLU A 68 3.84 8.97 -2.83
C GLU A 68 3.81 8.04 -1.60
N LEU A 69 2.76 8.16 -0.79
CA LEU A 69 2.40 7.28 0.33
C LEU A 69 1.01 6.70 0.09
N HIS A 70 0.05 6.98 0.96
CA HIS A 70 -1.33 6.55 0.76
C HIS A 70 -1.94 7.18 -0.49
N ARG A 71 -2.63 6.35 -1.28
CA ARG A 71 -3.42 6.76 -2.45
C ARG A 71 -4.89 6.45 -2.20
N ASP A 72 -5.73 7.47 -2.27
CA ASP A 72 -7.18 7.28 -2.18
C ASP A 72 -7.68 6.36 -3.31
N VAL A 73 -8.65 5.50 -2.99
CA VAL A 73 -9.20 4.51 -3.93
C VAL A 73 -9.82 5.16 -5.17
N LYS A 74 -10.42 6.37 -5.03
CA LYS A 74 -10.98 7.11 -6.18
C LYS A 74 -9.88 7.62 -7.11
N VAL A 75 -8.73 8.00 -6.56
CA VAL A 75 -7.54 8.38 -7.37
C VAL A 75 -7.00 7.16 -8.10
N GLN A 76 -6.93 6.01 -7.43
CA GLN A 76 -6.55 4.73 -8.04
C GLN A 76 -7.51 4.34 -9.18
N GLN A 77 -8.82 4.49 -8.96
CA GLN A 77 -9.84 4.20 -9.96
C GLN A 77 -9.66 5.04 -11.24
N LYS A 78 -9.50 6.37 -11.09
CA LYS A 78 -9.25 7.25 -12.25
C LYS A 78 -7.96 6.88 -13.00
N ALA A 79 -6.92 6.48 -12.27
CA ALA A 79 -5.68 6.01 -12.91
C ALA A 79 -5.90 4.68 -13.64
N ARG A 80 -6.69 3.76 -13.06
CA ARG A 80 -7.05 2.47 -13.67
C ARG A 80 -7.87 2.65 -14.94
N GLU A 81 -8.84 3.52 -14.95
CA GLU A 81 -9.65 3.84 -16.14
C GLU A 81 -8.79 4.31 -17.31
N LYS A 82 -7.77 5.13 -17.03
CA LYS A 82 -6.80 5.57 -18.05
C LYS A 82 -5.93 4.41 -18.54
N TYR A 83 -5.49 3.53 -17.65
CA TYR A 83 -4.75 2.33 -18.04
C TYR A 83 -5.59 1.40 -18.89
N ASP A 84 -6.83 1.13 -18.50
CA ASP A 84 -7.75 0.28 -19.27
C ASP A 84 -8.07 0.89 -20.65
N THR A 85 -8.17 2.21 -20.73
CA THR A 85 -8.32 2.92 -22.01
C THR A 85 -7.10 2.72 -22.90
N TRP A 86 -5.89 2.81 -22.35
CA TRP A 86 -4.66 2.54 -23.07
C TRP A 86 -4.57 1.08 -23.55
N VAL A 87 -4.97 0.13 -22.71
CA VAL A 87 -5.00 -1.30 -23.07
C VAL A 87 -6.00 -1.55 -24.20
N ARG A 88 -7.23 -1.00 -24.11
CA ARG A 88 -8.26 -1.11 -25.18
C ARG A 88 -7.83 -0.49 -26.50
N ALA A 89 -7.02 0.56 -26.47
CA ALA A 89 -6.45 1.20 -27.66
C ALA A 89 -5.26 0.43 -28.27
N GLY A 90 -4.96 -0.78 -27.80
CA GLY A 90 -3.84 -1.60 -28.30
C GLY A 90 -2.48 -1.19 -27.76
N LYS A 91 -2.43 -0.51 -26.61
CA LYS A 91 -1.20 -0.08 -25.93
C LYS A 91 -0.28 0.80 -26.81
N PRO A 92 -0.77 1.90 -27.40
CA PRO A 92 0.06 2.75 -28.23
C PRO A 92 1.25 3.29 -27.45
N SER A 93 2.40 3.45 -28.14
CA SER A 93 3.58 4.11 -27.56
C SER A 93 3.20 5.52 -27.07
N PRO A 94 3.77 6.01 -25.95
CA PRO A 94 3.60 7.40 -25.51
C PRO A 94 4.01 8.45 -26.56
N SER A 95 4.86 8.10 -27.52
CA SER A 95 5.26 8.94 -28.65
C SER A 95 4.29 8.88 -29.84
N SER A 96 3.31 7.97 -29.81
CA SER A 96 2.32 7.83 -30.88
C SER A 96 1.30 8.97 -30.85
N PRO A 97 0.85 9.49 -32.03
CA PRO A 97 -0.21 10.50 -32.10
C PRO A 97 -1.57 10.02 -31.57
N VAL A 98 -1.77 8.70 -31.44
CA VAL A 98 -2.97 8.10 -30.84
C VAL A 98 -2.94 8.17 -29.31
N PHE A 99 -1.74 8.29 -28.69
CA PHE A 99 -1.60 8.37 -27.25
C PHE A 99 -1.98 9.76 -26.72
N SER A 100 -2.82 9.78 -25.69
CA SER A 100 -3.13 11.01 -24.95
C SER A 100 -2.98 10.80 -23.46
N SER A 101 -2.04 11.47 -22.82
CA SER A 101 -1.83 11.42 -21.37
C SER A 101 -3.02 11.93 -20.54
N LYS A 102 -3.95 12.68 -21.16
CA LYS A 102 -5.21 13.09 -20.52
C LYS A 102 -6.13 11.91 -20.29
N THR A 103 -6.18 10.95 -21.23
CA THR A 103 -7.12 9.82 -21.25
C THR A 103 -6.45 8.45 -21.13
N MET A 104 -5.13 8.36 -21.28
CA MET A 104 -4.37 7.11 -21.28
C MET A 104 -3.22 7.16 -20.28
N LYS A 105 -2.84 6.00 -19.74
CA LYS A 105 -1.66 5.81 -18.89
C LYS A 105 -0.93 4.54 -19.32
N ALA A 106 0.28 4.72 -19.88
CA ALA A 106 1.13 3.64 -20.38
C ALA A 106 1.98 2.96 -19.28
N ALA A 107 1.42 2.81 -18.08
CA ALA A 107 2.06 2.09 -16.99
C ALA A 107 1.01 1.26 -16.27
N PHE A 108 1.40 0.10 -15.74
CA PHE A 108 0.48 -0.75 -14.98
C PHE A 108 -0.18 0.03 -13.84
N VAL A 109 -1.45 -0.23 -13.62
CA VAL A 109 -2.23 0.32 -12.49
C VAL A 109 -3.04 -0.81 -11.88
N ALA A 110 -2.79 -1.11 -10.61
CA ALA A 110 -3.58 -2.10 -9.89
C ALA A 110 -5.07 -1.72 -9.84
N LEU A 111 -5.94 -2.71 -9.69
CA LEU A 111 -7.36 -2.48 -9.46
C LEU A 111 -7.59 -1.64 -8.20
N PRO A 112 -8.64 -0.80 -8.15
CA PRO A 112 -9.01 -0.05 -6.95
C PRO A 112 -9.15 -0.98 -5.74
N GLY A 113 -8.56 -0.58 -4.60
CA GLY A 113 -8.54 -1.39 -3.38
C GLY A 113 -7.62 -2.61 -3.42
N ARG A 114 -6.75 -2.75 -4.44
CA ARG A 114 -5.77 -3.84 -4.59
C ARG A 114 -4.35 -3.31 -4.79
N SER A 115 -4.06 -2.15 -4.24
CA SER A 115 -2.73 -1.55 -4.20
C SER A 115 -2.30 -1.37 -2.75
N PHE A 116 -1.03 -1.61 -2.44
CA PHE A 116 -0.47 -1.32 -1.12
C PHE A 116 -0.52 0.19 -0.79
N HIS A 117 -0.55 1.08 -1.79
CA HIS A 117 -0.87 2.49 -1.55
C HIS A 117 -2.29 2.69 -1.00
N ASN A 118 -3.29 1.93 -1.45
CA ASN A 118 -4.64 1.99 -0.88
C ASN A 118 -4.69 1.43 0.56
N ALA A 119 -3.78 0.51 0.88
CA ALA A 119 -3.63 -0.06 2.22
C ALA A 119 -2.81 0.85 3.17
N GLY A 120 -2.24 1.96 2.69
CA GLY A 120 -1.33 2.80 3.47
C GLY A 120 -0.02 2.10 3.84
N ARG A 121 0.47 1.22 2.97
CA ARG A 121 1.62 0.30 3.18
C ARG A 121 2.60 0.31 2.01
N ALA A 122 2.62 1.33 1.19
CA ALA A 122 3.61 1.50 0.12
C ALA A 122 4.23 2.87 0.15
N ILE A 123 5.45 2.95 -0.35
CA ILE A 123 6.13 4.19 -0.68
C ILE A 123 6.56 4.15 -2.15
N ASP A 124 6.41 5.27 -2.83
CA ASP A 124 7.16 5.55 -4.04
C ASP A 124 8.28 6.55 -3.71
N ILE A 125 9.47 6.31 -4.23
CA ILE A 125 10.62 7.20 -4.04
C ILE A 125 11.04 7.85 -5.35
N HIS A 126 11.80 8.93 -5.26
CA HIS A 126 12.48 9.52 -6.39
C HIS A 126 13.86 8.87 -6.58
N VAL A 127 13.94 7.81 -7.41
CA VAL A 127 15.19 7.07 -7.64
C VAL A 127 16.34 8.01 -8.03
N GLY A 128 16.15 8.90 -9.00
CA GLY A 128 17.18 9.86 -9.42
C GLY A 128 17.54 10.95 -8.39
N ALA A 129 16.96 10.93 -7.19
CA ALA A 129 17.33 11.80 -6.08
C ALA A 129 18.01 11.05 -4.93
N LEU A 130 18.23 9.74 -5.08
CA LEU A 130 19.02 8.97 -4.13
C LEU A 130 20.43 9.50 -4.07
N LYS A 131 20.97 9.62 -2.85
CA LYS A 131 22.31 10.17 -2.63
C LYS A 131 22.97 9.49 -1.45
N PHE A 132 24.03 8.74 -1.72
CA PHE A 132 24.91 8.12 -0.73
C PHE A 132 26.34 8.51 -1.06
N PRO A 133 27.03 9.30 -0.18
CA PRO A 133 28.42 9.70 -0.41
C PRO A 133 29.34 8.48 -0.58
N GLY A 134 30.23 8.54 -1.57
CA GLY A 134 31.17 7.44 -1.85
C GLY A 134 30.58 6.26 -2.63
N VAL A 135 29.27 6.29 -2.93
CA VAL A 135 28.60 5.30 -3.79
C VAL A 135 28.49 5.86 -5.20
N SER A 136 28.86 5.08 -6.22
CA SER A 136 28.75 5.49 -7.62
C SER A 136 27.27 5.68 -8.04
N SER A 137 27.03 6.50 -9.07
CA SER A 137 25.69 6.87 -9.50
C SER A 137 24.82 5.68 -9.89
N ASP A 138 25.41 4.65 -10.49
CA ASP A 138 24.77 3.41 -10.92
C ASP A 138 24.48 2.42 -9.76
N LYS A 139 24.98 2.71 -8.54
CA LYS A 139 24.82 1.88 -7.35
C LYS A 139 24.00 2.53 -6.23
N GLN A 140 23.43 3.70 -6.48
CA GLN A 140 22.62 4.41 -5.48
C GLN A 140 21.35 3.61 -5.10
N LEU A 141 20.68 3.04 -6.09
CA LEU A 141 19.49 2.22 -5.88
C LEU A 141 19.83 0.90 -5.15
N ASP A 142 20.96 0.24 -5.49
CA ASP A 142 21.44 -0.96 -4.78
C ASP A 142 21.60 -0.68 -3.29
N LYS A 143 22.28 0.44 -2.96
CA LYS A 143 22.50 0.84 -1.57
C LYS A 143 21.19 1.14 -0.83
N PHE A 144 20.27 1.85 -1.47
CA PHE A 144 18.96 2.13 -0.90
C PHE A 144 18.15 0.84 -0.68
N TRP A 145 18.19 -0.06 -1.65
CA TRP A 145 17.49 -1.34 -1.60
C TRP A 145 17.91 -2.19 -0.40
N ASP A 146 19.23 -2.33 -0.15
CA ASP A 146 19.76 -3.05 1.01
C ASP A 146 19.25 -2.48 2.32
N ILE A 147 19.25 -1.14 2.47
CA ILE A 147 18.77 -0.47 3.66
C ILE A 147 17.25 -0.63 3.79
N ALA A 148 16.49 -0.45 2.70
CA ALA A 148 15.04 -0.56 2.70
C ALA A 148 14.59 -1.96 3.10
N THR A 149 15.21 -3.01 2.54
CA THR A 149 14.88 -4.40 2.88
C THR A 149 15.21 -4.73 4.35
N SER A 150 16.32 -4.21 4.87
CA SER A 150 16.65 -4.37 6.29
C SER A 150 15.64 -3.69 7.23
N CYS A 151 14.93 -2.67 6.75
CA CYS A 151 13.86 -1.97 7.46
C CYS A 151 12.45 -2.56 7.19
N GLY A 152 12.36 -3.71 6.50
CA GLY A 152 11.10 -4.42 6.23
C GLY A 152 10.34 -3.92 4.98
N TRP A 153 10.93 -3.03 4.19
CA TRP A 153 10.37 -2.60 2.90
C TRP A 153 10.78 -3.55 1.80
N SER A 154 9.82 -4.00 1.03
CA SER A 154 10.01 -4.99 -0.04
C SER A 154 9.83 -4.34 -1.41
N PRO A 155 10.86 -4.33 -2.26
CA PRO A 155 10.70 -3.90 -3.64
C PRO A 155 9.83 -4.88 -4.42
N VAL A 156 9.13 -4.38 -5.45
CA VAL A 156 8.26 -5.21 -6.30
C VAL A 156 8.98 -5.78 -7.52
N ILE A 157 10.15 -5.26 -7.86
CA ILE A 157 11.03 -5.77 -8.92
C ILE A 157 12.07 -6.72 -8.32
N ARG A 158 12.71 -7.56 -9.16
CA ARG A 158 13.57 -8.66 -8.69
C ARG A 158 15.01 -8.23 -8.37
N SER A 159 15.46 -7.14 -8.95
CA SER A 159 16.82 -6.60 -8.78
C SER A 159 16.79 -5.08 -8.88
N PRO A 160 17.73 -4.36 -8.25
CA PRO A 160 17.81 -2.91 -8.35
C PRO A 160 18.21 -2.50 -9.78
N ASP A 161 17.22 -2.09 -10.57
CA ASP A 161 17.38 -1.60 -11.93
C ASP A 161 16.59 -0.30 -12.07
N GLU A 162 17.28 0.83 -12.17
CA GLU A 162 16.67 2.16 -12.26
C GLU A 162 15.82 2.34 -13.54
N SER A 163 16.11 1.58 -14.58
CA SER A 163 15.38 1.60 -15.85
C SER A 163 14.10 0.76 -15.81
N ALA A 164 13.98 -0.14 -14.84
CA ALA A 164 12.82 -0.99 -14.70
C ALA A 164 11.58 -0.20 -14.28
N SER A 165 10.43 -0.55 -14.83
CA SER A 165 9.14 -0.08 -14.31
C SER A 165 9.00 -0.49 -12.85
N GLU A 166 8.49 0.41 -12.01
CA GLU A 166 8.29 0.22 -10.56
C GLU A 166 9.60 0.16 -9.75
N SER A 167 10.76 0.58 -10.29
CA SER A 167 12.03 0.70 -9.53
C SER A 167 11.94 1.63 -8.31
N TRP A 168 10.96 2.51 -8.30
CA TRP A 168 10.65 3.47 -7.24
C TRP A 168 9.75 2.93 -6.14
N HIS A 169 9.10 1.75 -6.35
CA HIS A 169 8.02 1.26 -5.50
C HIS A 169 8.49 0.21 -4.49
N PHE A 170 8.12 0.43 -3.21
CA PHE A 170 8.41 -0.48 -2.11
C PHE A 170 7.16 -0.69 -1.25
N ASP A 171 6.86 -1.96 -0.95
CA ASP A 171 5.76 -2.37 -0.11
C ASP A 171 6.19 -2.71 1.31
N PHE A 172 5.32 -2.49 2.28
CA PHE A 172 5.50 -2.90 3.66
C PHE A 172 4.44 -3.92 4.06
N TYR A 173 4.83 -5.18 4.17
CA TYR A 173 3.91 -6.25 4.53
C TYR A 173 3.56 -6.23 6.03
N GLY A 174 4.54 -6.06 6.92
CA GLY A 174 4.33 -5.99 8.37
C GLY A 174 3.44 -7.12 8.88
N GLU A 175 2.38 -6.78 9.60
CA GLU A 175 1.37 -7.72 10.12
C GLU A 175 0.64 -8.54 9.04
N LEU A 176 0.73 -8.17 7.78
CA LEU A 176 0.14 -8.89 6.66
C LEU A 176 1.12 -9.87 5.97
N SER A 177 2.34 -10.02 6.49
CA SER A 177 3.34 -10.93 5.91
C SER A 177 2.84 -12.38 5.84
N GLY A 178 2.09 -12.83 6.84
CA GLY A 178 1.46 -14.15 6.84
C GLY A 178 0.36 -14.28 5.77
N VAL A 179 -0.43 -13.24 5.55
CA VAL A 179 -1.41 -13.20 4.46
C VAL A 179 -0.69 -13.30 3.11
N HIS A 180 0.41 -12.55 2.94
CA HIS A 180 1.22 -12.57 1.73
C HIS A 180 1.77 -13.96 1.42
N LYS A 181 2.32 -14.65 2.41
CA LYS A 181 2.84 -16.02 2.27
C LYS A 181 1.77 -17.02 1.86
N ARG A 182 0.53 -16.87 2.38
CA ARG A 182 -0.57 -17.80 2.08
C ARG A 182 -1.32 -17.48 0.79
N LEU A 183 -1.57 -16.22 0.48
CA LEU A 183 -2.52 -15.79 -0.56
C LEU A 183 -1.90 -14.92 -1.66
N GLY A 184 -0.65 -14.51 -1.49
CA GLY A 184 0.08 -13.69 -2.47
C GLY A 184 -0.26 -12.20 -2.41
N TYR A 185 0.33 -11.46 -3.33
CA TYR A 185 0.37 -10.00 -3.37
C TYR A 185 -1.02 -9.35 -3.38
N GLU A 186 -1.87 -9.77 -4.33
CA GLU A 186 -3.15 -9.10 -4.60
C GLU A 186 -4.13 -9.22 -3.41
N GLU A 187 -4.23 -10.41 -2.82
CA GLU A 187 -5.10 -10.62 -1.65
C GLU A 187 -4.55 -9.91 -0.40
N THR A 188 -3.22 -9.77 -0.27
CA THR A 188 -2.62 -9.02 0.81
C THR A 188 -2.93 -7.53 0.71
N ALA A 189 -2.76 -6.94 -0.48
CA ALA A 189 -3.11 -5.54 -0.72
C ALA A 189 -4.60 -5.28 -0.49
N LYS A 190 -5.47 -6.20 -0.95
CA LYS A 190 -6.92 -6.16 -0.70
C LYS A 190 -7.24 -6.23 0.80
N CYS A 191 -6.62 -7.16 1.53
CA CYS A 191 -6.77 -7.29 2.97
C CYS A 191 -6.42 -5.96 3.67
N GLY A 192 -5.24 -5.40 3.39
CA GLY A 192 -4.81 -4.13 3.96
C GLY A 192 -5.75 -2.97 3.63
N ALA A 193 -6.19 -2.84 2.38
CA ALA A 193 -7.12 -1.79 1.96
C ALA A 193 -8.49 -1.89 2.66
N ILE A 194 -8.99 -3.12 2.90
CA ILE A 194 -10.22 -3.34 3.68
C ILE A 194 -10.03 -2.88 5.13
N LEU A 195 -8.91 -3.23 5.76
CA LEU A 195 -8.65 -2.89 7.17
C LEU A 195 -8.58 -1.37 7.40
N VAL A 196 -8.10 -0.60 6.43
CA VAL A 196 -8.06 0.87 6.51
C VAL A 196 -9.30 1.56 5.91
N GLY A 197 -10.27 0.82 5.38
CA GLY A 197 -11.50 1.39 4.82
C GLY A 197 -11.38 1.96 3.41
N HIS A 198 -10.36 1.56 2.64
CA HIS A 198 -10.02 2.08 1.32
C HIS A 198 -10.03 1.00 0.22
N SER A 199 -10.96 0.05 0.29
CA SER A 199 -11.07 -1.08 -0.63
C SER A 199 -12.14 -0.92 -1.74
N GLY A 200 -12.75 0.25 -1.87
CA GLY A 200 -13.83 0.46 -2.82
C GLY A 200 -15.06 -0.41 -2.49
N ASP A 201 -15.51 -1.23 -3.46
CA ASP A 201 -16.69 -2.08 -3.32
C ASP A 201 -16.51 -3.25 -2.32
N CYS A 202 -15.28 -3.53 -1.90
CA CYS A 202 -14.96 -4.60 -0.96
C CYS A 202 -15.01 -4.17 0.51
N GLN A 203 -15.99 -3.33 0.93
CA GLN A 203 -16.03 -2.75 2.28
C GLN A 203 -17.31 -3.14 3.06
N THR A 204 -17.77 -4.39 2.93
CA THR A 204 -18.90 -4.91 3.71
C THR A 204 -18.43 -5.50 5.06
N PHE A 205 -19.38 -5.78 5.95
CA PHE A 205 -19.12 -6.52 7.20
C PHE A 205 -18.35 -7.84 6.94
N ALA A 206 -18.80 -8.62 5.96
CA ALA A 206 -18.19 -9.90 5.62
C ALA A 206 -16.74 -9.73 5.15
N HIS A 207 -16.46 -8.77 4.27
CA HIS A 207 -15.08 -8.46 3.84
C HIS A 207 -14.19 -8.09 5.03
N THR A 208 -14.69 -7.25 5.95
CA THR A 208 -13.93 -6.80 7.12
C THR A 208 -13.62 -7.95 8.08
N VAL A 209 -14.62 -8.80 8.36
CA VAL A 209 -14.41 -10.03 9.17
C VAL A 209 -13.38 -10.94 8.52
N GLN A 210 -13.50 -11.20 7.22
CA GLN A 210 -12.56 -12.03 6.49
C GLN A 210 -11.13 -11.44 6.53
N ALA A 211 -10.96 -10.14 6.34
CA ALA A 211 -9.65 -9.48 6.40
C ALA A 211 -9.02 -9.60 7.78
N LEU A 212 -9.80 -9.38 8.85
CA LEU A 212 -9.35 -9.54 10.23
C LEU A 212 -8.93 -10.98 10.55
N LEU A 213 -9.72 -11.96 10.13
CA LEU A 213 -9.42 -13.39 10.31
C LEU A 213 -8.18 -13.81 9.54
N GLN A 214 -8.01 -13.34 8.29
CA GLN A 214 -6.81 -13.58 7.50
C GLN A 214 -5.56 -13.01 8.19
N ARG A 215 -5.61 -11.76 8.68
CA ARG A 215 -4.52 -11.16 9.44
C ARG A 215 -4.17 -12.00 10.68
N ALA A 216 -5.17 -12.50 11.38
CA ALA A 216 -4.99 -13.35 12.57
C ALA A 216 -4.55 -14.79 12.24
N GLY A 217 -4.33 -15.13 10.96
CA GLY A 217 -3.79 -16.42 10.54
C GLY A 217 -4.81 -17.53 10.31
N PHE A 218 -6.10 -17.22 10.32
CA PHE A 218 -7.13 -18.22 10.01
C PHE A 218 -7.18 -18.52 8.51
N ASP A 219 -7.16 -19.80 8.14
CA ASP A 219 -7.34 -20.23 6.74
C ASP A 219 -8.82 -20.22 6.38
N ILE A 220 -9.29 -19.14 5.83
CA ILE A 220 -10.67 -18.95 5.36
C ILE A 220 -10.79 -18.88 3.83
N GLY A 221 -9.70 -19.08 3.11
CA GLY A 221 -9.62 -18.86 1.67
C GLY A 221 -9.50 -17.38 1.30
N LYS A 222 -9.88 -17.01 0.09
CA LYS A 222 -9.84 -15.61 -0.38
C LYS A 222 -10.90 -14.77 0.28
N ILE A 223 -10.67 -13.46 0.33
CA ILE A 223 -11.65 -12.48 0.81
C ILE A 223 -12.65 -12.21 -0.33
N ASP A 224 -13.83 -12.80 -0.25
CA ASP A 224 -14.89 -12.75 -1.28
C ASP A 224 -16.17 -12.02 -0.85
N GLY A 225 -16.26 -11.65 0.44
CA GLY A 225 -17.43 -10.98 1.01
C GLY A 225 -18.57 -11.94 1.34
N VAL A 226 -18.34 -13.26 1.30
CA VAL A 226 -19.33 -14.29 1.62
C VAL A 226 -18.92 -15.04 2.90
N ILE A 227 -19.77 -15.02 3.93
CA ILE A 227 -19.51 -15.76 5.16
C ILE A 227 -20.06 -17.19 5.03
N GLY A 228 -19.18 -18.08 4.55
CA GLY A 228 -19.45 -19.51 4.51
C GLY A 228 -19.02 -20.24 5.80
N PRO A 229 -19.15 -21.59 5.84
CA PRO A 229 -18.82 -22.40 7.03
C PRO A 229 -17.38 -22.21 7.54
N ARG A 230 -16.40 -22.05 6.66
CA ARG A 230 -15.01 -21.76 7.04
C ARG A 230 -14.88 -20.43 7.79
N THR A 231 -15.46 -19.36 7.25
CA THR A 231 -15.40 -18.03 7.86
C THR A 231 -16.18 -18.00 9.18
N SER A 232 -17.37 -18.61 9.25
CA SER A 232 -18.16 -18.64 10.50
C SER A 232 -17.49 -19.47 11.59
N GLY A 233 -16.89 -20.64 11.24
CA GLY A 233 -16.12 -21.44 12.17
C GLY A 233 -14.86 -20.73 12.70
N ALA A 234 -14.12 -20.04 11.81
CA ALA A 234 -12.98 -19.21 12.19
C ALA A 234 -13.39 -18.05 13.12
N LEU A 235 -14.53 -17.40 12.84
CA LEU A 235 -15.08 -16.34 13.68
C LEU A 235 -15.45 -16.86 15.08
N ALA A 236 -16.12 -18.01 15.16
CA ALA A 236 -16.44 -18.65 16.44
C ALA A 236 -15.17 -18.93 17.25
N THR A 237 -14.15 -19.49 16.65
CA THR A 237 -12.84 -19.78 17.26
C THR A 237 -12.15 -18.48 17.70
N ALA A 238 -12.10 -17.48 16.84
CA ALA A 238 -11.45 -16.19 17.10
C ALA A 238 -12.09 -15.45 18.31
N LEU A 239 -13.39 -15.60 18.49
CA LEU A 239 -14.13 -14.95 19.57
C LEU A 239 -14.30 -15.84 20.83
N GLY A 240 -13.97 -17.12 20.75
CA GLY A 240 -14.21 -18.08 21.82
C GLY A 240 -15.70 -18.33 22.10
N VAL A 241 -16.53 -18.29 21.05
CA VAL A 241 -17.99 -18.48 21.15
C VAL A 241 -18.45 -19.74 20.42
N ASN A 242 -19.67 -20.21 20.70
CA ASN A 242 -20.23 -21.33 19.97
C ASN A 242 -20.79 -20.92 18.59
N ALA A 243 -21.14 -21.91 17.75
CA ALA A 243 -21.63 -21.68 16.39
C ALA A 243 -22.94 -20.88 16.33
N SER A 244 -23.82 -21.05 17.30
CA SER A 244 -25.11 -20.31 17.36
C SER A 244 -24.86 -18.83 17.61
N GLU A 245 -23.98 -18.51 18.56
CA GLU A 245 -23.60 -17.12 18.86
C GLU A 245 -22.86 -16.46 17.70
N ALA A 246 -21.93 -17.19 17.05
CA ALA A 246 -21.28 -16.70 15.82
C ALA A 246 -22.30 -16.42 14.71
N GLY A 247 -23.30 -17.29 14.54
CA GLY A 247 -24.42 -17.08 13.61
C GLY A 247 -25.22 -15.83 13.90
N ARG A 248 -25.51 -15.56 15.19
CA ARG A 248 -26.18 -14.35 15.66
C ARG A 248 -25.38 -13.08 15.32
N ILE A 249 -24.08 -13.08 15.62
CA ILE A 249 -23.15 -11.98 15.33
C ILE A 249 -23.13 -11.67 13.82
N ILE A 250 -23.07 -12.72 12.99
CA ILE A 250 -23.07 -12.59 11.52
C ILE A 250 -24.39 -11.98 11.03
N SER A 251 -25.53 -12.51 11.51
CA SER A 251 -26.86 -12.06 11.09
C SER A 251 -27.12 -10.60 11.49
N ALA A 252 -26.68 -10.21 12.67
CA ALA A 252 -26.77 -8.85 13.18
C ALA A 252 -25.70 -7.89 12.61
N LYS A 253 -24.70 -8.40 11.89
CA LYS A 253 -23.53 -7.64 11.39
C LYS A 253 -22.84 -6.84 12.50
N GLU A 254 -22.56 -7.47 13.63
CA GLU A 254 -22.06 -6.82 14.84
C GLU A 254 -20.61 -6.34 14.68
N VAL A 255 -20.43 -5.09 14.33
CA VAL A 255 -19.08 -4.47 14.18
C VAL A 255 -18.28 -4.37 15.48
N SER A 256 -18.94 -4.52 16.65
CA SER A 256 -18.30 -4.56 17.98
C SER A 256 -17.30 -5.71 18.15
N VAL A 257 -17.33 -6.72 17.27
CA VAL A 257 -16.35 -7.82 17.28
C VAL A 257 -15.01 -7.46 16.63
N TYR A 258 -14.96 -6.42 15.81
CA TYR A 258 -13.72 -6.04 15.09
C TYR A 258 -12.53 -5.79 16.01
N PRO A 259 -12.64 -4.99 17.09
CA PRO A 259 -11.52 -4.80 18.02
C PRO A 259 -11.04 -6.09 18.67
N LYS A 260 -11.95 -7.03 18.97
CA LYS A 260 -11.61 -8.33 19.57
C LYS A 260 -10.77 -9.18 18.62
N ILE A 261 -11.13 -9.24 17.33
CA ILE A 261 -10.38 -10.00 16.32
C ILE A 261 -9.06 -9.27 16.01
N LEU A 262 -9.07 -7.93 15.93
CA LEU A 262 -7.87 -7.13 15.70
C LEU A 262 -6.83 -7.30 16.82
N ALA A 263 -7.26 -7.52 18.07
CA ALA A 263 -6.38 -7.77 19.21
C ALA A 263 -5.66 -9.12 19.14
N LEU A 264 -6.10 -10.05 18.31
CA LEU A 264 -5.38 -11.30 18.10
C LEU A 264 -4.03 -11.01 17.40
N PRO A 265 -2.96 -11.79 17.74
CA PRO A 265 -1.67 -11.62 17.07
C PRO A 265 -1.80 -11.89 15.58
N ALA A 266 -1.09 -11.11 14.77
CA ALA A 266 -0.92 -11.39 13.35
C ALA A 266 -0.06 -12.64 13.15
N LYS A 267 -0.40 -13.50 12.17
CA LYS A 267 0.30 -14.76 11.88
C LYS A 267 0.53 -14.99 10.39
#